data_25343bd6f2ab222ebb9d82afd25880aa
#
_entry.id   25343bd6f2ab222ebb9d82afd25880aa
#
_cell.length_a   1.000
_cell.length_b   1.000
_cell.length_c   1.000
_cell.angle_alpha   90.00
_cell.angle_beta   90.00
_cell.angle_gamma   90.00
#
_symmetry.space_group_name_H-M   'P 1'
#
loop_
_entity.id
_entity.type
_entity.pdbx_description
1 polymer ?
#
loop_
_entity_poly.entity_id
_entity_poly.type
_entity_poly.pdbx_seq_one_letter_code
_entity_poly.pdbx_strand_id
1 'polypeptide(L)'
;YLFYFHLLAFAYISSITEVFRINIFDIVTQYRAIFPDIDTESIVVGSEKRNLRKVANECNYKIINSWLLFKIEHYLKILRENLDASIKHNSILPLDTVIDHCFYFGLSMSKIGADIRPQLICIFNRFIQQRFQLRVDSANKKYA
;
A
#
# COMPACT_ATOMS: atom_id res chain seq x y z
N TYR A 1 -17.11 25.76 -4.10
CA TYR A 1 -15.67 25.57 -3.91
C TYR A 1 -15.36 24.35 -3.04
N LEU A 2 -16.07 24.12 -1.92
CA LEU A 2 -15.84 22.96 -1.04
C LEU A 2 -16.10 21.62 -1.76
N PHE A 3 -17.13 21.50 -2.57
CA PHE A 3 -17.50 20.28 -3.30
C PHE A 3 -16.40 19.84 -4.29
N TYR A 4 -15.76 20.79 -4.97
CA TYR A 4 -14.64 20.49 -5.87
C TYR A 4 -13.42 19.95 -5.13
N PHE A 5 -13.14 20.46 -3.93
CA PHE A 5 -12.01 19.97 -3.13
C PHE A 5 -12.22 18.52 -2.64
N HIS A 6 -13.45 18.13 -2.32
CA HIS A 6 -13.80 16.78 -1.91
C HIS A 6 -13.62 15.77 -3.05
N LEU A 7 -14.14 16.14 -4.24
CA LEU A 7 -14.00 15.30 -5.42
C LEU A 7 -12.53 15.14 -5.84
N LEU A 8 -11.75 16.20 -5.71
CA LEU A 8 -10.33 16.20 -6.05
C LEU A 8 -9.51 15.30 -5.10
N ALA A 9 -9.77 15.36 -3.80
CA ALA A 9 -9.08 14.52 -2.81
C ALA A 9 -9.37 13.03 -3.01
N PHE A 10 -10.63 12.68 -3.27
CA PHE A 10 -11.04 11.32 -3.60
C PHE A 10 -10.39 10.83 -4.90
N ALA A 11 -10.49 11.61 -5.98
CA ALA A 11 -9.92 11.28 -7.26
C ALA A 11 -8.39 11.10 -7.16
N TYR A 12 -7.72 11.90 -6.35
CA TYR A 12 -6.29 11.80 -6.11
C TYR A 12 -5.93 10.49 -5.39
N ILE A 13 -6.60 10.16 -4.28
CA ILE A 13 -6.36 8.90 -3.55
C ILE A 13 -6.61 7.69 -4.45
N SER A 14 -7.71 7.68 -5.19
CA SER A 14 -8.04 6.58 -6.11
C SER A 14 -7.01 6.45 -7.23
N SER A 15 -6.62 7.56 -7.85
CA SER A 15 -5.63 7.58 -8.92
C SER A 15 -4.26 7.11 -8.44
N ILE A 16 -3.79 7.60 -7.30
CA ILE A 16 -2.47 7.22 -6.77
C ILE A 16 -2.45 5.75 -6.33
N THR A 17 -3.54 5.25 -5.74
CA THR A 17 -3.68 3.84 -5.37
C THR A 17 -3.56 2.94 -6.59
N GLU A 18 -4.22 3.29 -7.69
CA GLU A 18 -4.17 2.52 -8.93
C GLU A 18 -2.78 2.59 -9.59
N VAL A 19 -2.16 3.75 -9.62
CA VAL A 19 -0.78 3.92 -10.15
C VAL A 19 0.22 3.07 -9.34
N PHE A 20 0.14 3.07 -8.01
CA PHE A 20 1.01 2.22 -7.19
C PHE A 20 0.73 0.74 -7.43
N ARG A 21 -0.55 0.34 -7.52
CA ARG A 21 -0.95 -1.03 -7.78
C ARG A 21 -0.36 -1.58 -9.07
N ILE A 22 -0.56 -0.87 -10.17
CA ILE A 22 -0.07 -1.27 -11.50
C ILE A 22 1.46 -1.33 -11.49
N ASN A 23 2.13 -0.24 -11.09
CA ASN A 23 3.58 -0.14 -11.16
C ASN A 23 4.29 -1.18 -10.29
N ILE A 24 3.80 -1.41 -9.06
CA ILE A 24 4.42 -2.40 -8.17
C ILE A 24 4.22 -3.80 -8.72
N PHE A 25 2.99 -4.11 -9.14
CA PHE A 25 2.68 -5.45 -9.65
C PHE A 25 3.48 -5.78 -10.91
N ASP A 26 3.54 -4.85 -11.85
CA ASP A 26 4.26 -5.02 -13.12
C ASP A 26 5.77 -5.19 -12.89
N ILE A 27 6.37 -4.34 -12.07
CA ILE A 27 7.81 -4.41 -11.79
C ILE A 27 8.17 -5.72 -11.08
N VAL A 28 7.39 -6.14 -10.07
CA VAL A 28 7.66 -7.40 -9.36
C VAL A 28 7.49 -8.60 -10.28
N THR A 29 6.45 -8.59 -11.13
CA THR A 29 6.20 -9.67 -12.07
C THR A 29 7.31 -9.76 -13.13
N GLN A 30 7.73 -8.63 -13.70
CA GLN A 30 8.83 -8.58 -14.66
C GLN A 30 10.16 -8.98 -14.04
N TYR A 31 10.43 -8.49 -12.82
CA TYR A 31 11.63 -8.86 -12.09
C TYR A 31 11.73 -10.38 -11.88
N ARG A 32 10.65 -11.01 -11.44
CA ARG A 32 10.59 -12.47 -11.25
C ARG A 32 10.70 -13.25 -12.55
N ALA A 33 10.22 -12.69 -13.65
CA ALA A 33 10.37 -13.30 -14.97
C ALA A 33 11.83 -13.26 -15.47
N ILE A 34 12.56 -12.18 -15.16
CA ILE A 34 13.97 -12.01 -15.56
C ILE A 34 14.92 -12.78 -14.62
N PHE A 35 14.60 -12.81 -13.33
CA PHE A 35 15.39 -13.45 -12.28
C PHE A 35 14.54 -14.55 -11.60
N PRO A 36 14.22 -15.64 -12.31
CA PRO A 36 13.45 -16.73 -11.72
C PRO A 36 14.24 -17.40 -10.61
N ASP A 37 13.55 -17.85 -9.58
CA ASP A 37 14.13 -18.69 -8.55
C ASP A 37 14.68 -19.96 -9.22
N ILE A 38 15.99 -20.16 -9.14
CA ILE A 38 16.62 -21.36 -9.71
C ILE A 38 16.38 -22.51 -8.74
N ASP A 39 15.43 -23.38 -9.08
CA ASP A 39 15.17 -24.60 -8.32
C ASP A 39 16.46 -25.41 -8.15
N THR A 40 16.91 -25.50 -6.91
CA THR A 40 18.15 -26.19 -6.54
C THR A 40 18.04 -27.71 -6.64
N GLU A 41 16.81 -28.24 -6.76
CA GLU A 41 16.56 -29.68 -6.76
C GLU A 41 16.80 -30.39 -8.09
N SER A 42 16.75 -29.66 -9.21
CA SER A 42 16.77 -30.28 -10.54
C SER A 42 18.12 -30.46 -11.21
N ILE A 43 19.22 -30.01 -10.59
CA ILE A 43 20.55 -30.09 -11.21
C ILE A 43 21.57 -30.74 -10.29
N VAL A 44 22.04 -31.93 -10.66
CA VAL A 44 23.22 -32.61 -10.08
C VAL A 44 24.47 -31.81 -10.49
N VAL A 45 24.76 -30.71 -9.78
CA VAL A 45 25.94 -29.88 -9.98
C VAL A 45 26.73 -29.86 -8.68
N GLY A 46 28.07 -29.84 -8.79
CA GLY A 46 28.98 -29.87 -7.63
C GLY A 46 28.66 -28.82 -6.56
N SER A 47 29.06 -29.10 -5.35
CA SER A 47 28.72 -28.36 -4.13
C SER A 47 28.99 -26.85 -4.20
N GLU A 48 30.05 -26.41 -4.86
CA GLU A 48 30.40 -25.00 -5.02
C GLU A 48 29.40 -24.22 -5.88
N LYS A 49 28.94 -24.79 -6.99
CA LYS A 49 27.95 -24.14 -7.87
C LYS A 49 26.58 -24.01 -7.19
N ARG A 50 26.21 -24.93 -6.29
CA ARG A 50 24.98 -24.82 -5.48
C ARG A 50 25.06 -23.63 -4.52
N ASN A 51 26.20 -23.44 -3.87
CA ASN A 51 26.37 -22.34 -2.92
C ASN A 51 26.29 -20.97 -3.60
N LEU A 52 26.94 -20.80 -4.77
CA LEU A 52 26.90 -19.57 -5.53
C LEU A 52 25.47 -19.23 -6.01
N ARG A 53 24.70 -20.22 -6.46
CA ARG A 53 23.30 -20.04 -6.89
C ARG A 53 22.40 -19.66 -5.72
N LYS A 54 22.55 -20.32 -4.57
CA LYS A 54 21.81 -19.99 -3.36
C LYS A 54 22.07 -18.53 -2.93
N VAL A 55 23.32 -18.11 -2.93
CA VAL A 55 23.68 -16.71 -2.60
C VAL A 55 23.08 -15.72 -3.61
N ALA A 56 23.12 -16.04 -4.93
CA ALA A 56 22.53 -15.19 -5.96
C ALA A 56 21.00 -15.06 -5.77
N ASN A 57 20.28 -16.15 -5.49
CA ASN A 57 18.84 -16.12 -5.23
C ASN A 57 18.51 -15.30 -3.97
N GLU A 58 19.28 -15.45 -2.89
CA GLU A 58 19.11 -14.67 -1.67
C GLU A 58 19.34 -13.17 -1.92
N CYS A 59 20.34 -12.81 -2.72
CA CYS A 59 20.59 -11.42 -3.09
C CYS A 59 19.43 -10.85 -3.93
N ASN A 60 18.97 -11.57 -4.94
CA ASN A 60 17.87 -11.16 -5.79
C ASN A 60 16.59 -10.96 -4.98
N TYR A 61 16.28 -11.89 -4.09
CA TYR A 61 15.13 -11.81 -3.21
C TYR A 61 15.20 -10.60 -2.26
N LYS A 62 16.36 -10.34 -1.68
CA LYS A 62 16.58 -9.16 -0.82
C LYS A 62 16.38 -7.85 -1.56
N ILE A 63 16.89 -7.74 -2.79
CA ILE A 63 16.78 -6.52 -3.60
C ILE A 63 15.32 -6.21 -3.88
N ILE A 64 14.56 -7.15 -4.44
CA ILE A 64 13.16 -6.90 -4.80
C ILE A 64 12.29 -6.65 -3.58
N ASN A 65 12.52 -7.37 -2.48
CA ASN A 65 11.75 -7.16 -1.25
C ASN A 65 12.04 -5.81 -0.59
N SER A 66 13.30 -5.38 -0.56
CA SER A 66 13.65 -4.06 -0.02
C SER A 66 13.02 -2.93 -0.84
N TRP A 67 13.05 -3.05 -2.16
CA TRP A 67 12.37 -2.11 -3.05
C TRP A 67 10.85 -2.12 -2.86
N LEU A 68 10.26 -3.30 -2.74
CA LEU A 68 8.81 -3.46 -2.53
C LEU A 68 8.36 -2.83 -1.21
N LEU A 69 9.08 -3.09 -0.11
CA LEU A 69 8.82 -2.48 1.19
C LEU A 69 8.92 -0.95 1.12
N PHE A 70 9.95 -0.41 0.49
CA PHE A 70 10.11 1.03 0.29
C PHE A 70 8.91 1.64 -0.46
N LYS A 71 8.43 0.99 -1.52
CA LYS A 71 7.27 1.46 -2.30
C LYS A 71 5.97 1.39 -1.50
N ILE A 72 5.78 0.34 -0.74
CA ILE A 72 4.61 0.18 0.14
C ILE A 72 4.62 1.26 1.23
N GLU A 73 5.74 1.46 1.92
CA GLU A 73 5.85 2.50 2.94
C GLU A 73 5.58 3.90 2.38
N HIS A 74 6.10 4.18 1.19
CA HIS A 74 5.82 5.44 0.50
C HIS A 74 4.34 5.62 0.19
N TYR A 75 3.66 4.60 -0.33
CA TYR A 75 2.22 4.62 -0.54
C TYR A 75 1.44 4.87 0.77
N LEU A 76 1.73 4.11 1.82
CA LEU A 76 1.04 4.23 3.10
C LEU A 76 1.25 5.60 3.74
N LYS A 77 2.43 6.22 3.54
CA LYS A 77 2.71 7.59 3.97
C LYS A 77 1.81 8.59 3.24
N ILE A 78 1.77 8.52 1.92
CA ILE A 78 0.92 9.41 1.10
C ILE A 78 -0.56 9.24 1.47
N LEU A 79 -1.03 8.02 1.66
CA LEU A 79 -2.41 7.75 2.09
C LEU A 79 -2.72 8.43 3.42
N ARG A 80 -1.86 8.29 4.44
CA ARG A 80 -2.04 8.94 5.75
C ARG A 80 -2.08 10.45 5.61
N GLU A 81 -1.14 11.05 4.89
CA GLU A 81 -1.07 12.50 4.70
C GLU A 81 -2.34 13.06 4.04
N ASN A 82 -2.90 12.35 3.06
CA ASN A 82 -4.14 12.76 2.40
C ASN A 82 -5.37 12.59 3.30
N LEU A 83 -5.44 11.53 4.08
CA LEU A 83 -6.52 11.34 5.06
C LEU A 83 -6.45 12.41 6.16
N ASP A 84 -5.27 12.71 6.68
CA ASP A 84 -5.07 13.76 7.69
C ASP A 84 -5.40 15.16 7.12
N ALA A 85 -5.04 15.44 5.87
CA ALA A 85 -5.42 16.67 5.18
C ALA A 85 -6.95 16.79 5.03
N SER A 86 -7.64 15.67 4.74
CA SER A 86 -9.10 15.66 4.64
C SER A 86 -9.79 15.98 5.97
N ILE A 87 -9.20 15.58 7.10
CA ILE A 87 -9.67 15.94 8.44
C ILE A 87 -9.50 17.45 8.66
N LYS A 88 -8.32 17.99 8.41
CA LYS A 88 -8.01 19.42 8.60
C LYS A 88 -8.94 20.34 7.80
N HIS A 89 -9.27 19.95 6.58
CA HIS A 89 -10.15 20.71 5.70
C HIS A 89 -11.64 20.36 5.86
N ASN A 90 -11.99 19.52 6.85
CA ASN A 90 -13.34 19.01 7.08
C ASN A 90 -14.00 18.46 5.81
N SER A 91 -13.22 17.81 4.96
CA SER A 91 -13.68 17.30 3.69
C SER A 91 -14.48 15.99 3.86
N ILE A 92 -15.59 15.89 3.10
CA ILE A 92 -16.44 14.68 3.09
C ILE A 92 -15.86 13.74 2.03
N LEU A 93 -15.14 12.70 2.45
CA LEU A 93 -14.68 11.66 1.54
C LEU A 93 -15.74 10.55 1.46
N PRO A 94 -16.00 9.98 0.28
CA PRO A 94 -16.72 8.72 0.13
C PRO A 94 -15.84 7.58 0.67
N LEU A 95 -15.86 7.43 1.99
CA LEU A 95 -14.90 6.61 2.72
C LEU A 95 -15.02 5.13 2.36
N ASP A 96 -16.23 4.64 2.12
CA ASP A 96 -16.53 3.31 1.62
C ASP A 96 -15.76 3.01 0.33
N THR A 97 -15.88 3.86 -0.66
CA THR A 97 -15.19 3.69 -1.95
C THR A 97 -13.66 3.79 -1.81
N VAL A 98 -13.16 4.71 -0.97
CA VAL A 98 -11.72 4.83 -0.70
C VAL A 98 -11.19 3.56 -0.04
N ILE A 99 -11.90 3.03 0.95
CA ILE A 99 -11.55 1.77 1.62
C ILE A 99 -11.51 0.63 0.61
N ASP A 100 -12.54 0.47 -0.21
CA ASP A 100 -12.63 -0.59 -1.21
C ASP A 100 -11.45 -0.55 -2.19
N HIS A 101 -11.09 0.63 -2.70
CA HIS A 101 -9.92 0.79 -3.59
C HIS A 101 -8.60 0.41 -2.89
N CYS A 102 -8.40 0.87 -1.65
CA CYS A 102 -7.19 0.55 -0.89
C CYS A 102 -7.10 -0.95 -0.55
N PHE A 103 -8.22 -1.58 -0.20
CA PHE A 103 -8.26 -3.02 0.08
C PHE A 103 -8.07 -3.86 -1.17
N TYR A 104 -8.61 -3.42 -2.32
CA TYR A 104 -8.33 -4.06 -3.61
C TYR A 104 -6.83 -4.02 -3.96
N PHE A 105 -6.17 -2.87 -3.71
CA PHE A 105 -4.71 -2.77 -3.81
C PHE A 105 -4.02 -3.75 -2.85
N GLY A 106 -4.43 -3.79 -1.57
CA GLY A 106 -3.90 -4.72 -0.58
C GLY A 106 -4.04 -6.18 -1.00
N LEU A 107 -5.18 -6.55 -1.59
CA LEU A 107 -5.40 -7.89 -2.14
C LEU A 107 -4.47 -8.19 -3.32
N SER A 108 -4.23 -7.20 -4.18
CA SER A 108 -3.28 -7.35 -5.29
C SER A 108 -1.86 -7.55 -4.79
N MET A 109 -1.46 -6.80 -3.74
CA MET A 109 -0.14 -6.94 -3.12
C MET A 109 0.04 -8.30 -2.42
N SER A 110 -1.01 -8.85 -1.81
CA SER A 110 -0.93 -10.17 -1.18
C SER A 110 -0.57 -11.28 -2.18
N LYS A 111 -0.97 -11.16 -3.46
CA LYS A 111 -0.62 -12.11 -4.52
C LYS A 111 0.87 -12.13 -4.85
N ILE A 112 1.58 -11.06 -4.57
CA ILE A 112 3.03 -10.96 -4.76
C ILE A 112 3.82 -11.13 -3.45
N GLY A 113 3.14 -11.53 -2.37
CA GLY A 113 3.75 -11.83 -1.08
C GLY A 113 3.86 -10.65 -0.12
N ALA A 114 3.17 -9.53 -0.39
CA ALA A 114 3.21 -8.32 0.43
C ALA A 114 1.80 -7.92 0.88
N ASP A 115 1.26 -8.58 1.88
CA ASP A 115 -0.07 -8.25 2.43
C ASP A 115 -0.01 -6.98 3.29
N ILE A 116 -0.59 -5.89 2.77
CA ILE A 116 -0.64 -4.60 3.47
C ILE A 116 -2.01 -4.33 4.14
N ARG A 117 -2.96 -5.26 4.05
CA ARG A 117 -4.31 -5.05 4.62
C ARG A 117 -4.30 -4.78 6.12
N PRO A 118 -3.45 -5.41 6.95
CA PRO A 118 -3.38 -5.07 8.38
C PRO A 118 -2.99 -3.60 8.62
N GLN A 119 -2.06 -3.06 7.83
CA GLN A 119 -1.65 -1.65 7.93
C GLN A 119 -2.78 -0.70 7.48
N LEU A 120 -3.52 -1.07 6.43
CA LEU A 120 -4.69 -0.30 5.98
C LEU A 120 -5.77 -0.24 7.06
N ILE A 121 -6.06 -1.36 7.74
CA ILE A 121 -7.02 -1.40 8.85
C ILE A 121 -6.61 -0.41 9.95
N CYS A 122 -5.34 -0.41 10.36
CA CYS A 122 -4.84 0.51 11.37
C CYS A 122 -4.99 1.99 10.96
N ILE A 123 -4.71 2.31 9.69
CA ILE A 123 -4.80 3.67 9.15
C ILE A 123 -6.27 4.13 9.15
N PHE A 124 -7.16 3.32 8.60
CA PHE A 124 -8.59 3.69 8.52
C PHE A 124 -9.27 3.75 9.88
N ASN A 125 -8.97 2.84 10.81
CA ASN A 125 -9.49 2.91 12.17
C ASN A 125 -9.09 4.20 12.86
N ARG A 126 -7.80 4.58 12.78
CA ARG A 126 -7.33 5.85 13.34
C ARG A 126 -8.06 7.05 12.72
N PHE A 127 -8.21 7.07 11.39
CA PHE A 127 -8.90 8.13 10.68
C PHE A 127 -10.38 8.25 11.12
N ILE A 128 -11.10 7.13 11.20
CA ILE A 128 -12.50 7.10 11.61
C ILE A 128 -12.65 7.59 13.05
N GLN A 129 -11.80 7.14 13.97
CA GLN A 129 -11.80 7.59 15.36
C GLN A 129 -11.59 9.10 15.48
N GLN A 130 -10.61 9.64 14.78
CA GLN A 130 -10.33 11.08 14.78
C GLN A 130 -11.52 11.89 14.24
N ARG A 131 -12.12 11.46 13.14
CA ARG A 131 -13.30 12.13 12.58
C ARG A 131 -14.51 12.07 13.53
N PHE A 132 -14.73 10.92 14.14
CA PHE A 132 -15.81 10.75 15.12
C PHE A 132 -15.62 11.70 16.31
N GLN A 133 -14.41 11.74 16.88
CA GLN A 133 -14.10 12.64 18.01
C GLN A 133 -14.37 14.10 17.67
N LEU A 134 -13.90 14.57 16.51
CA LEU A 134 -14.12 15.95 16.07
C LEU A 134 -15.62 16.29 15.91
N ARG A 135 -16.43 15.34 15.47
CA ARG A 135 -17.88 15.54 15.35
C ARG A 135 -18.56 15.63 16.71
N VAL A 136 -18.17 14.76 17.65
CA VAL A 136 -18.67 14.79 19.03
C VAL A 136 -18.31 16.11 19.72
N ASP A 137 -17.04 16.54 19.60
CA ASP A 137 -16.58 17.80 20.19
C ASP A 137 -17.30 19.01 19.60
N SER A 138 -17.56 18.99 18.28
CA SER A 138 -18.34 20.05 17.61
C SER A 138 -19.81 20.07 18.05
N ALA A 139 -20.39 18.90 18.26
CA ALA A 139 -21.76 18.79 18.79
C ALA A 139 -21.84 19.33 20.23
N ASN A 140 -20.92 18.90 21.09
CA ASN A 140 -20.87 19.34 22.49
C ASN A 140 -20.72 20.86 22.61
N LYS A 141 -19.87 21.50 21.78
CA LYS A 141 -19.72 22.97 21.74
C LYS A 141 -20.98 23.70 21.29
N LYS A 142 -21.84 23.07 20.51
CA LYS A 142 -23.08 23.67 20.01
C LYS A 142 -24.20 23.65 21.04
N TYR A 143 -24.14 22.73 22.01
CA TYR A 143 -25.16 22.56 23.05
C TYR A 143 -24.69 23.01 24.44
N ALA A 144 -23.43 23.43 24.58
CA ALA A 144 -22.90 24.08 25.78
C ALA A 144 -23.07 25.60 25.68
#